data_86e52de045968cea868f5f410dd01487
#
_entry.id   86e52de045968cea868f5f410dd01487
#
_cell.length_a   1.000
_cell.length_b   1.000
_cell.length_c   1.000
_cell.angle_alpha   90.00
_cell.angle_beta   90.00
_cell.angle_gamma   90.00
#
_symmetry.space_group_name_H-M   'P 1'
#
loop_
_entity.id
_entity.type
_entity.pdbx_description
1 polymer ?
#
loop_
_entity_poly.entity_id
_entity_poly.type
_entity_poly.pdbx_seq_one_letter_code
_entity_poly.pdbx_strand_id
1 'polypeptide(L)'
;MADESPSSTLRVTDLAVDAGPCRLVANLSLSLSTGDWLAVLGRNGAGKTLTLETLCGLRPAAAGTIDVCGDALPRLGRRELAQRITLVTQRQNDAFAANVAEHVALGRYPHRDSLWPAADAAQPKVAAALEAVRLGPFAQRDITTLSGGERQRAAIAQALVQDCPITVLDEPLSHQDPAHALTIAELLAQRSASGGTVVSSLHDVNLTARFASHALLLFGDGRWAFGLADEMLTADQLSALYGVTVLRVEHEGHALFVADPLAADRNL
;
A
#
# COMPACT_ATOMS: atom_id res chain seq x y z
N MET A 1 16.55 15.31 29.06
CA MET A 1 16.64 14.90 27.65
C MET A 1 15.40 14.07 27.42
N ALA A 2 14.37 14.65 26.80
CA ALA A 2 13.19 13.90 26.41
C ALA A 2 13.62 12.95 25.28
N ASP A 3 13.29 11.68 25.46
CA ASP A 3 13.45 10.63 24.47
C ASP A 3 12.52 10.97 23.31
N GLU A 4 13.04 11.62 22.26
CA GLU A 4 12.35 11.81 20.98
C GLU A 4 12.37 10.49 20.22
N SER A 5 11.58 9.52 20.70
CA SER A 5 11.20 8.38 19.86
C SER A 5 10.55 8.94 18.61
N PRO A 6 10.96 8.54 17.39
CA PRO A 6 10.38 9.04 16.15
C PRO A 6 8.86 8.90 16.22
N SER A 7 8.14 10.00 16.00
CA SER A 7 6.68 10.02 16.15
C SER A 7 6.06 9.00 15.18
N SER A 8 5.45 7.97 15.74
CA SER A 8 4.77 6.93 14.98
C SER A 8 3.67 7.54 14.10
N THR A 9 3.75 7.32 12.79
CA THR A 9 2.74 7.80 11.83
C THR A 9 1.52 6.89 11.83
N LEU A 10 1.74 5.57 11.98
CA LEU A 10 0.70 4.56 12.09
C LEU A 10 1.06 3.60 13.22
N ARG A 11 0.19 3.47 14.22
CA ARG A 11 0.33 2.50 15.30
C ARG A 11 -0.88 1.60 15.36
N VAL A 12 -0.64 0.32 15.50
CA VAL A 12 -1.65 -0.72 15.59
C VAL A 12 -1.36 -1.53 16.85
N THR A 13 -2.38 -1.76 17.67
CA THR A 13 -2.24 -2.51 18.93
C THR A 13 -3.33 -3.57 19.01
N ASP A 14 -2.91 -4.83 19.16
CA ASP A 14 -3.76 -6.02 19.34
C ASP A 14 -4.90 -6.14 18.31
N LEU A 15 -4.64 -5.68 17.07
CA LEU A 15 -5.63 -5.65 16.01
C LEU A 15 -6.06 -7.07 15.61
N ALA A 16 -7.37 -7.25 15.50
CA ALA A 16 -7.95 -8.45 14.92
C ALA A 16 -8.78 -8.11 13.69
N VAL A 17 -8.61 -8.93 12.64
CA VAL A 17 -9.34 -8.80 11.37
C VAL A 17 -10.02 -10.12 11.05
N ASP A 18 -11.35 -10.06 10.87
CA ASP A 18 -12.19 -11.22 10.58
C ASP A 18 -12.80 -11.14 9.19
N ALA A 19 -12.96 -12.31 8.56
CA ALA A 19 -13.76 -12.52 7.36
C ALA A 19 -14.91 -13.48 7.69
N GLY A 20 -16.08 -12.93 8.02
CA GLY A 20 -17.17 -13.72 8.58
C GLY A 20 -16.75 -14.42 9.87
N PRO A 21 -16.86 -15.76 9.96
CA PRO A 21 -16.47 -16.50 11.16
C PRO A 21 -14.95 -16.75 11.26
N CYS A 22 -14.18 -16.46 10.21
CA CYS A 22 -12.75 -16.77 10.16
C CYS A 22 -11.92 -15.60 10.65
N ARG A 23 -11.06 -15.83 11.68
CA ARG A 23 -10.04 -14.91 12.13
C ARG A 23 -8.84 -14.99 11.20
N LEU A 24 -8.62 -13.93 10.38
CA LEU A 24 -7.49 -13.86 9.44
C LEU A 24 -6.24 -13.26 10.05
N VAL A 25 -6.42 -12.32 10.99
CA VAL A 25 -5.33 -11.67 11.74
C VAL A 25 -5.74 -11.60 13.20
N ALA A 26 -4.86 -12.03 14.12
CA ALA A 26 -5.12 -12.03 15.57
C ALA A 26 -4.01 -11.28 16.30
N ASN A 27 -4.40 -10.30 17.14
CA ASN A 27 -3.50 -9.58 18.05
C ASN A 27 -2.30 -8.90 17.34
N LEU A 28 -2.50 -8.39 16.11
CA LEU A 28 -1.46 -7.71 15.36
C LEU A 28 -1.08 -6.40 16.05
N SER A 29 0.20 -6.27 16.39
CA SER A 29 0.77 -5.04 16.91
C SER A 29 1.97 -4.63 16.06
N LEU A 30 1.95 -3.38 15.55
CA LEU A 30 3.04 -2.79 14.77
C LEU A 30 3.07 -1.27 14.92
N SER A 31 4.20 -0.68 14.61
CA SER A 31 4.37 0.76 14.59
C SER A 31 5.21 1.14 13.38
N LEU A 32 4.75 2.10 12.60
CA LEU A 32 5.46 2.68 11.47
C LEU A 32 5.75 4.14 11.74
N SER A 33 6.92 4.58 11.33
CA SER A 33 7.38 5.95 11.41
C SER A 33 7.33 6.63 10.06
N THR A 34 7.50 7.93 10.06
CA THR A 34 7.75 8.73 8.86
C THR A 34 8.93 8.16 8.08
N GLY A 35 8.74 7.92 6.80
CA GLY A 35 9.77 7.34 5.93
C GLY A 35 9.73 5.82 5.82
N ASP A 36 8.86 5.12 6.55
CA ASP A 36 8.73 3.67 6.42
C ASP A 36 7.89 3.27 5.20
N TRP A 37 8.31 2.19 4.55
CA TRP A 37 7.50 1.47 3.60
C TRP A 37 7.24 0.04 4.08
N LEU A 38 5.99 -0.24 4.49
CA LEU A 38 5.52 -1.56 4.86
C LEU A 38 4.96 -2.30 3.65
N ALA A 39 5.55 -3.42 3.29
CA ALA A 39 4.97 -4.38 2.35
C ALA A 39 4.17 -5.47 3.10
N VAL A 40 2.90 -5.64 2.72
CA VAL A 40 2.03 -6.69 3.26
C VAL A 40 2.00 -7.86 2.28
N LEU A 41 2.56 -8.98 2.69
CA LEU A 41 2.68 -10.20 1.91
C LEU A 41 1.76 -11.30 2.46
N GLY A 42 1.33 -12.21 1.59
CA GLY A 42 0.50 -13.35 1.95
C GLY A 42 -0.21 -13.93 0.74
N ARG A 43 -0.69 -15.16 0.89
CA ARG A 43 -1.47 -15.85 -0.15
C ARG A 43 -2.77 -15.11 -0.45
N ASN A 44 -3.41 -15.44 -1.57
CA ASN A 44 -4.77 -14.96 -1.83
C ASN A 44 -5.71 -15.46 -0.73
N GLY A 45 -6.56 -14.55 -0.22
CA GLY A 45 -7.44 -14.85 0.91
C GLY A 45 -6.80 -14.73 2.30
N ALA A 46 -5.50 -14.41 2.44
CA ALA A 46 -4.83 -14.25 3.74
C ALA A 46 -5.28 -13.01 4.52
N GLY A 47 -6.12 -12.14 3.94
CA GLY A 47 -6.65 -10.96 4.63
C GLY A 47 -5.94 -9.66 4.32
N LYS A 48 -5.05 -9.59 3.31
CA LYS A 48 -4.31 -8.36 2.95
C LYS A 48 -5.25 -7.16 2.75
N THR A 49 -6.16 -7.25 1.80
CA THR A 49 -7.16 -6.20 1.51
C THR A 49 -7.97 -5.82 2.75
N LEU A 50 -8.48 -6.82 3.50
CA LEU A 50 -9.28 -6.56 4.69
C LEU A 50 -8.48 -5.84 5.78
N THR A 51 -7.20 -6.19 5.93
CA THR A 51 -6.28 -5.50 6.84
C THR A 51 -6.07 -4.06 6.40
N LEU A 52 -5.77 -3.82 5.11
CA LEU A 52 -5.60 -2.46 4.58
C LEU A 52 -6.87 -1.60 4.73
N GLU A 53 -8.04 -2.16 4.41
CA GLU A 53 -9.33 -1.48 4.62
C GLU A 53 -9.59 -1.14 6.09
N THR A 54 -9.20 -2.04 7.00
CA THR A 54 -9.35 -1.82 8.45
C THR A 54 -8.41 -0.72 8.93
N LEU A 55 -7.15 -0.69 8.47
CA LEU A 55 -6.19 0.37 8.75
C LEU A 55 -6.68 1.75 8.27
N CYS A 56 -7.42 1.79 7.16
CA CYS A 56 -8.01 3.01 6.61
C CYS A 56 -9.39 3.38 7.21
N GLY A 57 -9.89 2.63 8.19
CA GLY A 57 -11.20 2.89 8.81
C GLY A 57 -12.41 2.62 7.91
N LEU A 58 -12.23 1.91 6.79
CA LEU A 58 -13.33 1.50 5.89
C LEU A 58 -14.06 0.27 6.42
N ARG A 59 -13.42 -0.48 7.30
CA ARG A 59 -14.00 -1.62 8.01
C ARG A 59 -13.75 -1.47 9.51
N PRO A 60 -14.69 -1.90 10.37
CA PRO A 60 -14.42 -1.96 11.79
C PRO A 60 -13.37 -3.07 12.09
N ALA A 61 -12.47 -2.78 13.01
CA ALA A 61 -11.63 -3.80 13.61
C ALA A 61 -12.49 -4.76 14.45
N ALA A 62 -12.20 -6.06 14.42
CA ALA A 62 -12.86 -7.03 15.29
C ALA A 62 -12.38 -6.88 16.74
N ALA A 63 -11.14 -6.45 16.96
CA ALA A 63 -10.56 -6.07 18.24
C ALA A 63 -9.32 -5.18 18.01
N GLY A 64 -8.81 -4.56 19.08
CA GLY A 64 -7.61 -3.73 19.05
C GLY A 64 -7.88 -2.28 18.68
N THR A 65 -6.80 -1.50 18.56
CA THR A 65 -6.84 -0.06 18.27
C THR A 65 -5.87 0.31 17.15
N ILE A 66 -6.21 1.40 16.46
CA ILE A 66 -5.40 1.99 15.39
C ILE A 66 -5.27 3.47 15.68
N ASP A 67 -4.04 3.98 15.72
CA ASP A 67 -3.74 5.40 15.81
C ASP A 67 -3.11 5.88 14.50
N VAL A 68 -3.63 6.99 13.97
CA VAL A 68 -3.21 7.62 12.71
C VAL A 68 -2.67 9.00 13.03
N CYS A 69 -1.37 9.21 12.81
CA CYS A 69 -0.67 10.46 13.13
C CYS A 69 -0.90 10.90 14.59
N GLY A 70 -0.89 9.96 15.54
CA GLY A 70 -1.02 10.21 16.98
C GLY A 70 -2.46 10.27 17.51
N ASP A 71 -3.47 10.24 16.64
CA ASP A 71 -4.88 10.25 17.05
C ASP A 71 -5.55 8.90 16.80
N ALA A 72 -6.39 8.46 17.76
CA ALA A 72 -7.14 7.22 17.63
C ALA A 72 -8.13 7.30 16.46
N LEU A 73 -8.08 6.33 15.54
CA LEU A 73 -8.89 6.27 14.32
C LEU A 73 -10.39 6.58 14.54
N PRO A 74 -11.07 6.05 15.59
CA PRO A 74 -12.49 6.35 15.82
C PRO A 74 -12.79 7.78 16.21
N ARG A 75 -11.80 8.58 16.60
CA ARG A 75 -11.97 9.99 16.95
C ARG A 75 -11.86 10.94 15.77
N LEU A 76 -11.31 10.46 14.66
CA LEU A 76 -11.11 11.24 13.44
C LEU A 76 -12.42 11.35 12.64
N GLY A 77 -12.78 12.57 12.27
CA GLY A 77 -13.82 12.82 11.30
C GLY A 77 -13.42 12.33 9.91
N ARG A 78 -14.40 11.98 9.05
CA ARG A 78 -14.11 11.45 7.70
C ARG A 78 -13.18 12.34 6.87
N ARG A 79 -13.36 13.65 6.92
CA ARG A 79 -12.52 14.61 6.20
C ARG A 79 -11.11 14.64 6.76
N GLU A 80 -10.98 14.68 8.07
CA GLU A 80 -9.71 14.69 8.77
C GLU A 80 -8.92 13.40 8.51
N LEU A 81 -9.58 12.26 8.56
CA LEU A 81 -8.98 10.98 8.20
C LEU A 81 -8.50 10.98 6.74
N ALA A 82 -9.29 11.51 5.81
CA ALA A 82 -8.92 11.62 4.40
C ALA A 82 -7.79 12.65 4.12
N GLN A 83 -7.44 13.50 5.07
CA GLN A 83 -6.24 14.35 5.01
C GLN A 83 -4.98 13.66 5.53
N ARG A 84 -5.12 12.55 6.27
CA ARG A 84 -4.01 11.83 6.91
C ARG A 84 -3.66 10.53 6.21
N ILE A 85 -4.65 9.85 5.64
CA ILE A 85 -4.49 8.55 4.99
C ILE A 85 -5.27 8.50 3.68
N THR A 86 -4.64 7.97 2.64
CA THR A 86 -5.28 7.68 1.36
C THR A 86 -5.22 6.19 1.08
N LEU A 87 -6.21 5.66 0.37
CA LEU A 87 -6.25 4.26 -0.07
C LEU A 87 -6.45 4.17 -1.58
N VAL A 88 -5.53 3.49 -2.24
CA VAL A 88 -5.69 3.02 -3.62
C VAL A 88 -6.16 1.56 -3.56
N THR A 89 -7.39 1.30 -3.98
CA THR A 89 -7.96 -0.06 -3.99
C THR A 89 -7.50 -0.86 -5.20
N GLN A 90 -7.56 -2.18 -5.12
CA GLN A 90 -7.22 -3.09 -6.22
C GLN A 90 -8.11 -2.88 -7.46
N ARG A 91 -9.40 -2.60 -7.26
CA ARG A 91 -10.36 -2.34 -8.34
C ARG A 91 -10.77 -0.88 -8.33
N GLN A 92 -10.60 -0.23 -9.47
CA GLN A 92 -11.05 1.14 -9.69
C GLN A 92 -12.43 1.10 -10.36
N ASN A 93 -13.42 1.70 -9.69
CA ASN A 93 -14.76 1.88 -10.25
C ASN A 93 -14.90 3.36 -10.62
N ASP A 94 -14.76 3.66 -11.91
CA ASP A 94 -14.96 5.02 -12.41
C ASP A 94 -16.47 5.27 -12.51
N ALA A 95 -17.01 5.96 -11.51
CA ALA A 95 -18.46 6.21 -11.40
C ALA A 95 -18.94 7.33 -12.33
N PHE A 96 -18.04 8.18 -12.84
CA PHE A 96 -18.39 9.36 -13.64
C PHE A 96 -17.46 9.55 -14.82
N ALA A 97 -18.01 9.94 -15.96
CA ALA A 97 -17.23 10.37 -17.12
C ALA A 97 -16.52 11.70 -16.78
N ALA A 98 -15.20 11.66 -16.79
CA ALA A 98 -14.31 12.80 -16.56
C ALA A 98 -13.02 12.58 -17.35
N ASN A 99 -12.27 13.62 -17.69
CA ASN A 99 -10.94 13.40 -18.18
C ASN A 99 -9.98 12.98 -17.07
N VAL A 100 -8.85 12.38 -17.45
CA VAL A 100 -7.88 11.84 -16.51
C VAL A 100 -7.36 12.91 -15.53
N ALA A 101 -7.10 14.13 -16.01
CA ALA A 101 -6.63 15.21 -15.16
C ALA A 101 -7.69 15.67 -14.15
N GLU A 102 -8.95 15.75 -14.55
CA GLU A 102 -10.07 16.06 -13.65
C GLU A 102 -10.24 14.97 -12.60
N HIS A 103 -10.18 13.69 -13.00
CA HIS A 103 -10.25 12.56 -12.09
C HIS A 103 -9.12 12.62 -11.04
N VAL A 104 -7.88 12.82 -11.46
CA VAL A 104 -6.72 12.93 -10.56
C VAL A 104 -6.85 14.15 -9.64
N ALA A 105 -7.42 15.26 -10.11
CA ALA A 105 -7.64 16.47 -9.31
C ALA A 105 -8.62 16.25 -8.13
N LEU A 106 -9.50 15.22 -8.20
CA LEU A 106 -10.38 14.85 -7.08
C LEU A 106 -9.59 14.47 -5.82
N GLY A 107 -8.34 14.04 -5.94
CA GLY A 107 -7.46 13.80 -4.78
C GLY A 107 -7.33 15.02 -3.86
N ARG A 108 -7.52 16.25 -4.36
CA ARG A 108 -7.48 17.46 -3.52
C ARG A 108 -8.76 17.73 -2.74
N TYR A 109 -9.82 16.96 -2.98
CA TYR A 109 -11.12 17.19 -2.34
C TYR A 109 -11.06 17.31 -0.80
N PRO A 110 -10.36 16.46 -0.04
CA PRO A 110 -10.29 16.57 1.42
C PRO A 110 -9.66 17.86 1.92
N HIS A 111 -8.81 18.49 1.12
CA HIS A 111 -8.06 19.71 1.50
C HIS A 111 -8.74 21.03 1.07
N ARG A 112 -9.95 20.97 0.50
CA ARG A 112 -10.65 22.15 0.02
C ARG A 112 -11.60 22.70 1.09
N ASP A 113 -11.57 24.00 1.30
CA ASP A 113 -12.53 24.70 2.18
C ASP A 113 -13.83 25.06 1.46
N SER A 114 -13.86 24.96 0.12
CA SER A 114 -15.02 25.23 -0.72
C SER A 114 -15.36 24.07 -1.62
N LEU A 115 -16.67 23.82 -1.83
CA LEU A 115 -17.19 22.83 -2.78
C LEU A 115 -16.87 23.20 -4.25
N TRP A 116 -16.52 24.45 -4.53
CA TRP A 116 -16.25 24.92 -5.89
C TRP A 116 -14.74 24.88 -6.20
N PRO A 117 -14.32 24.34 -7.34
CA PRO A 117 -12.91 24.22 -7.66
C PRO A 117 -12.30 25.60 -7.94
N ALA A 118 -11.30 25.97 -7.16
CA ALA A 118 -10.25 26.84 -7.68
C ALA A 118 -9.41 25.96 -8.62
N ALA A 119 -9.77 25.92 -9.91
CA ALA A 119 -9.17 25.03 -10.90
C ALA A 119 -7.65 25.20 -11.04
N ASP A 120 -7.12 26.39 -10.77
CA ASP A 120 -5.74 26.73 -11.08
C ASP A 120 -4.70 26.27 -10.04
N ALA A 121 -5.04 26.21 -8.76
CA ALA A 121 -4.03 25.88 -7.72
C ALA A 121 -3.64 24.39 -7.67
N ALA A 122 -4.46 23.49 -8.18
CA ALA A 122 -4.18 22.05 -8.21
C ALA A 122 -3.47 21.59 -9.49
N GLN A 123 -3.52 22.36 -10.57
CA GLN A 123 -2.99 21.98 -11.89
C GLN A 123 -1.51 21.59 -11.88
N PRO A 124 -0.57 22.31 -11.22
CA PRO A 124 0.83 21.89 -11.21
C PRO A 124 1.05 20.54 -10.51
N LYS A 125 0.34 20.28 -9.40
CA LYS A 125 0.43 18.99 -8.68
C LYS A 125 -0.17 17.86 -9.49
N VAL A 126 -1.27 18.10 -10.20
CA VAL A 126 -1.91 17.10 -11.09
C VAL A 126 -1.00 16.78 -12.25
N ALA A 127 -0.43 17.79 -12.92
CA ALA A 127 0.50 17.57 -14.02
C ALA A 127 1.72 16.78 -13.57
N ALA A 128 2.36 17.14 -12.46
CA ALA A 128 3.50 16.43 -11.91
C ALA A 128 3.16 14.97 -11.54
N ALA A 129 1.99 14.72 -10.94
CA ALA A 129 1.56 13.38 -10.61
C ALA A 129 1.30 12.52 -11.85
N LEU A 130 0.68 13.10 -12.90
CA LEU A 130 0.46 12.41 -14.17
C LEU A 130 1.78 12.06 -14.87
N GLU A 131 2.75 12.96 -14.88
CA GLU A 131 4.09 12.68 -15.43
C GLU A 131 4.79 11.57 -14.64
N ALA A 132 4.72 11.60 -13.30
CA ALA A 132 5.33 10.58 -12.43
C ALA A 132 4.82 9.16 -12.72
N VAL A 133 3.54 9.02 -13.10
CA VAL A 133 2.93 7.73 -13.47
C VAL A 133 2.88 7.49 -14.99
N ARG A 134 3.54 8.32 -15.80
CA ARG A 134 3.56 8.24 -17.29
C ARG A 134 2.17 8.32 -17.93
N LEU A 135 1.30 9.18 -17.39
CA LEU A 135 -0.03 9.46 -17.95
C LEU A 135 -0.18 10.89 -18.47
N GLY A 136 0.90 11.70 -18.53
CA GLY A 136 0.88 13.06 -19.05
C GLY A 136 0.19 13.18 -20.44
N PRO A 137 0.55 12.35 -21.44
CA PRO A 137 -0.09 12.36 -22.75
C PRO A 137 -1.59 12.04 -22.76
N PHE A 138 -2.09 11.42 -21.70
CA PHE A 138 -3.50 11.00 -21.56
C PHE A 138 -4.34 11.94 -20.70
N ALA A 139 -3.79 13.07 -20.23
CA ALA A 139 -4.44 13.99 -19.29
C ALA A 139 -5.85 14.41 -19.69
N GLN A 140 -6.10 14.64 -20.99
CA GLN A 140 -7.39 15.07 -21.54
C GLN A 140 -8.26 13.91 -22.06
N ARG A 141 -7.78 12.67 -21.95
CA ARG A 141 -8.52 11.49 -22.39
C ARG A 141 -9.59 11.13 -21.35
N ASP A 142 -10.72 10.60 -21.81
CA ASP A 142 -11.77 10.07 -20.94
C ASP A 142 -11.22 8.90 -20.12
N ILE A 143 -11.38 8.96 -18.78
CA ILE A 143 -10.89 7.95 -17.82
C ILE A 143 -11.46 6.55 -18.13
N THR A 144 -12.69 6.47 -18.62
CA THR A 144 -13.37 5.21 -18.94
C THR A 144 -12.72 4.48 -20.14
N THR A 145 -11.96 5.18 -20.96
CA THR A 145 -11.26 4.62 -22.12
C THR A 145 -9.87 4.07 -21.79
N LEU A 146 -9.42 4.25 -20.57
CA LEU A 146 -8.13 3.73 -20.12
C LEU A 146 -8.17 2.21 -19.93
N SER A 147 -7.05 1.55 -20.18
CA SER A 147 -6.82 0.15 -19.79
C SER A 147 -6.82 0.01 -18.27
N GLY A 148 -6.94 -1.22 -17.75
CA GLY A 148 -6.88 -1.50 -16.32
C GLY A 148 -5.60 -0.99 -15.66
N GLY A 149 -4.44 -1.21 -16.30
CA GLY A 149 -3.15 -0.71 -15.80
C GLY A 149 -3.05 0.82 -15.83
N GLU A 150 -3.58 1.48 -16.87
CA GLU A 150 -3.63 2.95 -16.94
C GLU A 150 -4.55 3.53 -15.85
N ARG A 151 -5.71 2.91 -15.60
CA ARG A 151 -6.61 3.30 -14.50
C ARG A 151 -5.95 3.16 -13.13
N GLN A 152 -5.22 2.07 -12.91
CA GLN A 152 -4.46 1.88 -11.67
C GLN A 152 -3.41 2.99 -11.49
N ARG A 153 -2.69 3.36 -12.55
CA ARG A 153 -1.75 4.48 -12.49
C ARG A 153 -2.44 5.82 -12.25
N ALA A 154 -3.63 6.05 -12.82
CA ALA A 154 -4.41 7.27 -12.54
C ALA A 154 -4.84 7.33 -11.07
N ALA A 155 -5.25 6.22 -10.46
CA ALA A 155 -5.58 6.15 -9.04
C ALA A 155 -4.36 6.41 -8.14
N ILE A 156 -3.17 5.92 -8.53
CA ILE A 156 -1.92 6.25 -7.83
C ILE A 156 -1.62 7.75 -7.96
N ALA A 157 -1.76 8.35 -9.14
CA ALA A 157 -1.60 9.78 -9.34
C ALA A 157 -2.57 10.61 -8.46
N GLN A 158 -3.82 10.17 -8.36
CA GLN A 158 -4.82 10.78 -7.48
C GLN A 158 -4.39 10.73 -6.01
N ALA A 159 -3.86 9.59 -5.54
CA ALA A 159 -3.33 9.44 -4.18
C ALA A 159 -2.12 10.36 -3.93
N LEU A 160 -1.22 10.52 -4.91
CA LEU A 160 -0.11 11.48 -4.84
C LEU A 160 -0.59 12.93 -4.73
N VAL A 161 -1.63 13.29 -5.48
CA VAL A 161 -2.24 14.63 -5.44
C VAL A 161 -2.96 14.87 -4.11
N GLN A 162 -3.53 13.83 -3.49
CA GLN A 162 -4.13 13.91 -2.15
C GLN A 162 -3.09 14.28 -1.09
N ASP A 163 -1.83 13.82 -1.25
CA ASP A 163 -0.67 14.25 -0.47
C ASP A 163 -0.84 14.03 1.05
N CYS A 164 -1.27 12.83 1.42
CA CYS A 164 -1.45 12.41 2.80
C CYS A 164 -0.15 11.93 3.44
N PRO A 165 0.06 12.08 4.76
CA PRO A 165 1.16 11.47 5.49
C PRO A 165 1.29 9.95 5.25
N ILE A 166 0.16 9.24 5.14
CA ILE A 166 0.10 7.79 4.95
C ILE A 166 -0.55 7.48 3.60
N THR A 167 0.14 6.69 2.77
CA THR A 167 -0.37 6.20 1.50
C THR A 167 -0.51 4.69 1.56
N VAL A 168 -1.75 4.20 1.47
CA VAL A 168 -2.08 2.77 1.48
C VAL A 168 -2.46 2.34 0.06
N LEU A 169 -1.91 1.22 -0.42
CA LEU A 169 -2.16 0.73 -1.77
C LEU A 169 -2.42 -0.78 -1.72
N ASP A 170 -3.53 -1.20 -2.29
CA ASP A 170 -3.85 -2.62 -2.43
C ASP A 170 -3.48 -3.10 -3.82
N GLU A 171 -2.46 -3.96 -3.90
CA GLU A 171 -1.89 -4.54 -5.11
C GLU A 171 -1.54 -3.51 -6.21
N PRO A 172 -0.78 -2.44 -5.92
CA PRO A 172 -0.53 -1.35 -6.87
C PRO A 172 0.24 -1.78 -8.13
N LEU A 173 0.96 -2.91 -8.06
CA LEU A 173 1.81 -3.42 -9.14
C LEU A 173 1.11 -4.50 -9.98
N SER A 174 -0.09 -4.94 -9.59
CA SER A 174 -0.85 -5.96 -10.32
C SER A 174 -1.27 -5.44 -11.69
N HIS A 175 -1.23 -6.32 -12.70
CA HIS A 175 -1.61 -6.02 -14.10
C HIS A 175 -0.74 -4.95 -14.78
N GLN A 176 0.44 -4.65 -14.22
CA GLN A 176 1.45 -3.80 -14.86
C GLN A 176 2.50 -4.69 -15.57
N ASP A 177 3.05 -4.20 -16.67
CA ASP A 177 4.27 -4.79 -17.19
C ASP A 177 5.47 -4.50 -16.26
N PRO A 178 6.57 -5.24 -16.36
CA PRO A 178 7.71 -5.08 -15.46
C PRO A 178 8.29 -3.66 -15.40
N ALA A 179 8.28 -2.93 -16.53
CA ALA A 179 8.82 -1.58 -16.58
C ALA A 179 7.94 -0.58 -15.82
N HIS A 180 6.62 -0.71 -15.94
CA HIS A 180 5.68 0.12 -15.19
C HIS A 180 5.64 -0.27 -13.70
N ALA A 181 5.71 -1.57 -13.39
CA ALA A 181 5.79 -2.04 -12.00
C ALA A 181 7.02 -1.45 -11.28
N LEU A 182 8.18 -1.46 -11.95
CA LEU A 182 9.40 -0.84 -11.41
C LEU A 182 9.24 0.67 -11.24
N THR A 183 8.68 1.37 -12.23
CA THR A 183 8.43 2.83 -12.12
C THR A 183 7.54 3.17 -10.92
N ILE A 184 6.48 2.39 -10.68
CA ILE A 184 5.60 2.58 -9.52
C ILE A 184 6.35 2.27 -8.22
N ALA A 185 7.14 1.19 -8.15
CA ALA A 185 7.92 0.84 -6.97
C ALA A 185 8.94 1.95 -6.63
N GLU A 186 9.65 2.49 -7.61
CA GLU A 186 10.57 3.63 -7.43
C GLU A 186 9.84 4.88 -6.95
N LEU A 187 8.65 5.17 -7.47
CA LEU A 187 7.82 6.29 -7.05
C LEU A 187 7.38 6.15 -5.57
N LEU A 188 6.98 4.95 -5.14
CA LEU A 188 6.62 4.68 -3.75
C LEU A 188 7.84 4.77 -2.82
N ALA A 189 9.01 4.30 -3.27
CA ALA A 189 10.26 4.46 -2.54
C ALA A 189 10.65 5.95 -2.38
N GLN A 190 10.49 6.75 -3.43
CA GLN A 190 10.70 8.20 -3.36
C GLN A 190 9.71 8.86 -2.40
N ARG A 191 8.44 8.43 -2.40
CA ARG A 191 7.42 8.93 -1.48
C ARG A 191 7.81 8.65 -0.02
N SER A 192 8.28 7.44 0.26
CA SER A 192 8.79 7.04 1.57
C SER A 192 10.02 7.89 1.94
N ALA A 193 11.03 7.95 1.08
CA ALA A 193 12.25 8.75 1.32
C ALA A 193 12.00 10.24 1.52
N SER A 194 10.89 10.77 0.96
CA SER A 194 10.46 12.17 1.13
C SER A 194 9.65 12.41 2.43
N GLY A 195 9.59 11.43 3.32
CA GLY A 195 8.93 11.54 4.62
C GLY A 195 7.46 11.11 4.63
N GLY A 196 6.97 10.45 3.57
CA GLY A 196 5.68 9.77 3.61
C GLY A 196 5.79 8.39 4.26
N THR A 197 4.72 7.85 4.81
CA THR A 197 4.62 6.44 5.19
C THR A 197 3.85 5.71 4.12
N VAL A 198 4.40 4.60 3.60
CA VAL A 198 3.76 3.78 2.57
C VAL A 198 3.38 2.42 3.17
N VAL A 199 2.16 1.97 2.91
CA VAL A 199 1.70 0.61 3.23
C VAL A 199 1.14 0.00 1.96
N SER A 200 1.72 -1.08 1.46
CA SER A 200 1.24 -1.69 0.21
C SER A 200 1.14 -3.20 0.31
N SER A 201 0.04 -3.78 -0.17
CA SER A 201 0.02 -5.22 -0.41
C SER A 201 0.78 -5.53 -1.71
N LEU A 202 1.65 -6.51 -1.67
CA LEU A 202 2.48 -6.92 -2.80
C LEU A 202 2.44 -8.43 -2.99
N HIS A 203 2.69 -8.88 -4.23
CA HIS A 203 2.91 -10.30 -4.56
C HIS A 203 4.37 -10.57 -4.93
N ASP A 204 5.08 -9.55 -5.42
CA ASP A 204 6.47 -9.68 -5.81
C ASP A 204 7.38 -9.51 -4.60
N VAL A 205 7.94 -10.64 -4.14
CA VAL A 205 8.89 -10.68 -3.00
C VAL A 205 10.19 -9.97 -3.35
N ASN A 206 10.63 -10.03 -4.61
CA ASN A 206 11.89 -9.43 -5.03
C ASN A 206 11.81 -7.90 -5.08
N LEU A 207 10.68 -7.34 -5.54
CA LEU A 207 10.44 -5.91 -5.42
C LEU A 207 10.28 -5.48 -3.96
N THR A 208 9.66 -6.32 -3.12
CA THR A 208 9.58 -6.07 -1.67
C THR A 208 10.98 -6.01 -1.05
N ALA A 209 11.82 -6.99 -1.31
CA ALA A 209 13.20 -7.05 -0.78
C ALA A 209 14.06 -5.86 -1.23
N ARG A 210 13.77 -5.32 -2.42
CA ARG A 210 14.54 -4.20 -2.98
C ARG A 210 14.13 -2.83 -2.43
N PHE A 211 12.86 -2.63 -2.12
CA PHE A 211 12.33 -1.29 -1.89
C PHE A 211 11.70 -1.09 -0.52
N ALA A 212 11.09 -2.11 0.08
CA ALA A 212 10.39 -1.96 1.36
C ALA A 212 11.36 -1.96 2.54
N SER A 213 11.11 -1.11 3.54
CA SER A 213 11.85 -1.11 4.80
C SER A 213 11.34 -2.17 5.77
N HIS A 214 10.05 -2.46 5.73
CA HIS A 214 9.37 -3.41 6.61
C HIS A 214 8.52 -4.39 5.83
N ALA A 215 8.34 -5.60 6.37
CA ALA A 215 7.43 -6.58 5.83
C ALA A 215 6.47 -7.10 6.91
N LEU A 216 5.21 -7.28 6.53
CA LEU A 216 4.17 -7.96 7.29
C LEU A 216 3.74 -9.20 6.50
N LEU A 217 3.99 -10.37 7.07
CA LEU A 217 3.62 -11.66 6.52
C LEU A 217 2.30 -12.11 7.13
N LEU A 218 1.24 -12.29 6.33
CA LEU A 218 -0.07 -12.75 6.75
C LEU A 218 -0.30 -14.20 6.31
N PHE A 219 -0.44 -15.13 7.26
CA PHE A 219 -0.60 -16.55 6.97
C PHE A 219 -2.07 -16.94 6.69
N GLY A 220 -3.04 -16.09 7.07
CA GLY A 220 -4.47 -16.31 6.80
C GLY A 220 -5.18 -17.22 7.81
N ASP A 221 -4.51 -17.60 8.88
CA ASP A 221 -5.00 -18.44 9.98
C ASP A 221 -4.92 -17.75 11.35
N GLY A 222 -4.85 -16.44 11.35
CA GLY A 222 -4.65 -15.59 12.52
C GLY A 222 -3.19 -15.25 12.79
N ARG A 223 -2.24 -16.04 12.28
CA ARG A 223 -0.80 -15.81 12.46
C ARG A 223 -0.28 -14.73 11.51
N TRP A 224 0.74 -14.04 11.98
CA TRP A 224 1.47 -13.02 11.24
C TRP A 224 2.93 -12.94 11.73
N ALA A 225 3.78 -12.31 10.93
CA ALA A 225 5.13 -11.90 11.34
C ALA A 225 5.40 -10.49 10.80
N PHE A 226 6.02 -9.64 11.59
CA PHE A 226 6.34 -8.25 11.26
C PHE A 226 7.74 -7.89 11.72
N GLY A 227 8.48 -7.15 10.91
CA GLY A 227 9.82 -6.65 11.19
C GLY A 227 10.45 -5.98 10.00
N LEU A 228 11.76 -5.74 10.07
CA LEU A 228 12.54 -5.24 8.93
C LEU A 228 12.44 -6.21 7.76
N ALA A 229 12.37 -5.69 6.54
CA ALA A 229 12.16 -6.52 5.35
C ALA A 229 13.28 -7.55 5.16
N ASP A 230 14.52 -7.22 5.42
CA ASP A 230 15.67 -8.12 5.33
C ASP A 230 15.66 -9.26 6.37
N GLU A 231 15.07 -9.02 7.55
CA GLU A 231 14.86 -10.03 8.60
C GLU A 231 13.66 -10.93 8.31
N MET A 232 12.59 -10.36 7.74
CA MET A 232 11.34 -11.08 7.48
C MET A 232 11.39 -11.88 6.18
N LEU A 233 12.12 -11.42 5.18
CA LEU A 233 12.21 -12.10 3.88
C LEU A 233 13.31 -13.16 3.89
N THR A 234 13.00 -14.28 4.53
CA THR A 234 13.88 -15.48 4.54
C THR A 234 13.26 -16.62 3.74
N ALA A 235 14.13 -17.53 3.25
CA ALA A 235 13.66 -18.70 2.51
C ALA A 235 12.64 -19.52 3.31
N ASP A 236 12.87 -19.71 4.62
CA ASP A 236 11.99 -20.48 5.51
C ASP A 236 10.65 -19.81 5.73
N GLN A 237 10.63 -18.51 6.03
CA GLN A 237 9.39 -17.76 6.24
C GLN A 237 8.55 -17.68 4.97
N LEU A 238 9.19 -17.44 3.83
CA LEU A 238 8.51 -17.38 2.54
C LEU A 238 7.99 -18.75 2.11
N SER A 239 8.75 -19.82 2.39
CA SER A 239 8.29 -21.20 2.15
C SER A 239 7.06 -21.51 2.99
N ALA A 240 7.07 -21.16 4.28
CA ALA A 240 5.91 -21.32 5.17
C ALA A 240 4.72 -20.46 4.72
N LEU A 241 4.96 -19.22 4.28
CA LEU A 241 3.92 -18.29 3.83
C LEU A 241 3.21 -18.79 2.58
N TYR A 242 3.97 -19.23 1.58
CA TYR A 242 3.43 -19.63 0.28
C TYR A 242 3.11 -21.12 0.15
N GLY A 243 3.63 -21.96 1.07
CA GLY A 243 3.43 -23.40 1.05
C GLY A 243 4.19 -24.10 -0.10
N VAL A 244 5.29 -23.50 -0.54
CA VAL A 244 6.22 -24.03 -1.55
C VAL A 244 7.64 -23.79 -1.09
N THR A 245 8.58 -24.61 -1.49
CA THR A 245 10.00 -24.35 -1.19
C THR A 245 10.45 -23.08 -1.92
N VAL A 246 10.98 -22.14 -1.18
CA VAL A 246 11.58 -20.91 -1.69
C VAL A 246 13.09 -20.95 -1.43
N LEU A 247 13.86 -20.67 -2.46
CA LEU A 247 15.33 -20.55 -2.38
C LEU A 247 15.69 -19.07 -2.34
N ARG A 248 16.70 -18.74 -1.51
CA ARG A 248 17.35 -17.43 -1.54
C ARG A 248 18.63 -17.53 -2.35
N VAL A 249 18.75 -16.71 -3.38
CA VAL A 249 19.91 -16.64 -4.28
C VAL A 249 20.48 -15.22 -4.21
N GLU A 250 21.78 -15.11 -4.07
CA GLU A 250 22.47 -13.82 -4.13
C GLU A 250 22.88 -13.52 -5.58
N HIS A 251 22.52 -12.34 -6.08
CA HIS A 251 22.92 -11.86 -7.40
C HIS A 251 23.31 -10.39 -7.32
N GLU A 252 24.54 -10.07 -7.66
CA GLU A 252 25.09 -8.70 -7.63
C GLU A 252 24.87 -7.97 -6.28
N GLY A 253 24.97 -8.68 -5.15
CA GLY A 253 24.78 -8.13 -3.82
C GLY A 253 23.31 -7.96 -3.40
N HIS A 254 22.36 -8.46 -4.19
CA HIS A 254 20.93 -8.45 -3.88
C HIS A 254 20.41 -9.86 -3.64
N ALA A 255 19.57 -10.01 -2.62
CA ALA A 255 18.83 -11.25 -2.39
C ALA A 255 17.69 -11.39 -3.40
N LEU A 256 17.63 -12.52 -4.08
CA LEU A 256 16.52 -12.94 -4.94
C LEU A 256 15.85 -14.17 -4.35
N PHE A 257 14.54 -14.23 -4.43
CA PHE A 257 13.72 -15.34 -3.94
C PHE A 257 13.07 -16.05 -5.12
N VAL A 258 13.31 -17.36 -5.21
CA VAL A 258 12.84 -18.19 -6.33
C VAL A 258 12.10 -19.39 -5.77
N ALA A 259 10.88 -19.64 -6.25
CA ALA A 259 10.16 -20.86 -5.92
C ALA A 259 10.85 -22.07 -6.59
N ASP A 260 11.13 -23.12 -5.81
CA ASP A 260 11.72 -24.37 -6.32
C ASP A 260 10.63 -25.38 -6.66
N PRO A 261 10.36 -25.65 -7.95
CA PRO A 261 9.37 -26.62 -8.36
C PRO A 261 9.78 -28.08 -8.07
N LEU A 262 11.09 -28.35 -7.89
CA LEU A 262 11.61 -29.69 -7.73
C LEU A 262 11.56 -30.22 -6.29
N ALA A 263 11.32 -29.36 -5.31
CA ALA A 263 11.25 -29.75 -3.91
C ALA A 263 9.87 -30.37 -3.55
N ALA A 264 8.82 -30.14 -4.34
CA ALA A 264 7.50 -30.74 -4.14
C ALA A 264 7.52 -32.28 -4.33
N ASP A 265 8.41 -32.79 -5.17
CA ASP A 265 8.52 -34.24 -5.49
C ASP A 265 9.45 -35.02 -4.53
N ARG A 266 10.13 -34.39 -3.61
CA ARG A 266 11.07 -35.04 -2.68
C ARG A 266 10.45 -35.55 -1.38
N ASN A 267 9.16 -35.21 -1.15
CA ASN A 267 8.39 -35.59 0.06
C ASN A 267 7.21 -36.55 -0.23
N LEU A 268 7.23 -37.27 -1.36
CA LEU A 268 6.31 -38.36 -1.67
C LEU A 268 6.98 -39.72 -1.48
#